data_00f663c62c96e8c34664f3df55ddf03f
#
_entry.id   00f663c62c96e8c34664f3df55ddf03f
#
_cell.length_a   1.000
_cell.length_b   1.000
_cell.length_c   1.000
_cell.angle_alpha   90.00
_cell.angle_beta   90.00
_cell.angle_gamma   90.00
#
_symmetry.space_group_name_H-M   'P 1'
#
loop_
_entity.id
_entity.type
_entity.pdbx_description
1 polymer ?
#
loop_
_entity_poly.entity_id
_entity_poly.type
_entity_poly.pdbx_seq_one_letter_code
_entity_poly.pdbx_strand_id
1 'polypeptide(L)'
;MNTANFYFLDSAYLYIEDPENTLYEDLYNSREIFDFSKLEPSSQLFQIYPELINYNASKSGYLKIETISIVCAVFLGPKNYYYVLQNDEQCIRCRGIPARSLKDITLETYRQVIEENKLVKLPVHSIRSIEHQLYQLVSDKVALHSLDIARYYGSETDVNVSYPFGYHTLSGCRCLDETDYEST
;
A
#
# COMPACT_ATOMS: atom_id res chain seq x y z
N MET A 1 11.23 -24.14 -7.17
CA MET A 1 10.51 -22.90 -7.57
C MET A 1 10.12 -22.22 -6.27
N ASN A 2 10.83 -21.16 -5.93
CA ASN A 2 10.52 -20.38 -4.73
C ASN A 2 9.19 -19.68 -4.96
N THR A 3 8.21 -19.96 -4.14
CA THR A 3 6.91 -19.26 -4.18
C THR A 3 7.08 -17.95 -3.45
N ALA A 4 7.31 -16.87 -4.20
CA ALA A 4 7.18 -15.53 -3.64
C ALA A 4 5.71 -15.32 -3.21
N ASN A 5 5.49 -15.04 -1.95
CA ASN A 5 4.17 -14.71 -1.45
C ASN A 5 3.87 -13.24 -1.76
N PHE A 6 2.90 -13.00 -2.62
CA PHE A 6 2.43 -11.66 -2.94
C PHE A 6 1.39 -11.23 -1.92
N TYR A 7 1.70 -10.22 -1.12
CA TYR A 7 0.76 -9.70 -0.13
C TYR A 7 0.01 -8.47 -0.60
N PHE A 8 0.56 -7.71 -1.56
CA PHE A 8 -0.03 -6.45 -1.95
C PHE A 8 0.48 -5.92 -3.29
N LEU A 9 -0.44 -5.41 -4.12
CA LEU A 9 -0.13 -4.66 -5.33
C LEU A 9 -0.84 -3.31 -5.27
N ASP A 10 -0.13 -2.25 -4.92
CA ASP A 10 -0.55 -0.88 -5.18
C ASP A 10 0.10 -0.42 -6.47
N SER A 11 -0.63 -0.09 -7.48
CA SER A 11 -0.25 0.29 -8.86
C SER A 11 1.25 0.17 -9.24
N ALA A 12 2.16 -0.11 -8.30
CA ALA A 12 3.58 -0.37 -8.43
C ALA A 12 4.26 -0.93 -7.15
N TYR A 13 3.54 -1.38 -6.11
CA TYR A 13 4.15 -1.92 -4.90
C TYR A 13 4.00 -3.43 -4.82
N LEU A 14 5.13 -4.09 -4.70
CA LEU A 14 5.27 -5.52 -4.49
C LEU A 14 6.02 -5.73 -3.16
N TYR A 15 5.41 -6.44 -2.22
CA TYR A 15 6.07 -6.93 -1.03
C TYR A 15 6.41 -8.40 -1.21
N ILE A 16 7.67 -8.76 -1.00
CA ILE A 16 8.17 -10.12 -1.14
C ILE A 16 8.72 -10.55 0.21
N GLU A 17 8.25 -11.68 0.74
CA GLU A 17 8.89 -12.39 1.84
C GLU A 17 10.03 -13.25 1.32
N ASP A 18 11.13 -13.26 2.06
CA ASP A 18 12.31 -14.07 1.77
C ASP A 18 12.60 -15.04 2.92
N PRO A 19 11.83 -16.12 3.05
CA PRO A 19 12.03 -17.09 4.12
C PRO A 19 13.33 -17.90 3.96
N GLU A 20 13.88 -17.96 2.75
CA GLU A 20 15.09 -18.73 2.43
C GLU A 20 16.37 -17.88 2.45
N ASN A 21 16.22 -16.57 2.67
CA ASN A 21 17.33 -15.60 2.68
C ASN A 21 18.13 -15.56 1.36
N THR A 22 17.43 -15.71 0.23
CA THR A 22 17.99 -15.70 -1.13
C THR A 22 17.76 -14.38 -1.86
N LEU A 23 17.09 -13.42 -1.22
CA LEU A 23 16.62 -12.17 -1.83
C LEU A 23 17.71 -11.44 -2.63
N TYR A 24 18.92 -11.34 -2.10
CA TYR A 24 19.98 -10.60 -2.77
C TYR A 24 20.45 -11.28 -4.06
N GLU A 25 20.52 -12.62 -4.05
CA GLU A 25 20.86 -13.40 -5.23
C GLU A 25 19.73 -13.35 -6.28
N ASP A 26 18.48 -13.44 -5.84
CA ASP A 26 17.30 -13.35 -6.71
C ASP A 26 17.19 -11.97 -7.37
N LEU A 27 17.43 -10.89 -6.60
CA LEU A 27 17.48 -9.53 -7.13
C LEU A 27 18.62 -9.35 -8.15
N TYR A 28 19.78 -9.93 -7.88
CA TYR A 28 20.89 -9.87 -8.82
C TYR A 28 20.61 -10.65 -10.11
N ASN A 29 20.08 -11.85 -10.00
CA ASN A 29 19.74 -12.70 -11.14
C ASN A 29 18.62 -12.08 -12.00
N SER A 30 17.72 -11.33 -11.38
CA SER A 30 16.61 -10.67 -12.04
C SER A 30 16.81 -9.16 -12.24
N ARG A 31 18.06 -8.67 -12.12
CA ARG A 31 18.38 -7.21 -12.14
C ARG A 31 17.87 -6.46 -13.36
N GLU A 32 17.64 -7.16 -14.46
CA GLU A 32 17.20 -6.55 -15.72
C GLU A 32 15.78 -5.95 -15.63
N ILE A 33 14.99 -6.34 -14.64
CA ILE A 33 13.63 -5.82 -14.43
C ILE A 33 13.54 -4.78 -13.31
N PHE A 34 14.63 -4.55 -12.57
CA PHE A 34 14.63 -3.67 -11.41
C PHE A 34 15.40 -2.36 -11.61
N ASP A 35 14.90 -1.31 -10.97
CA ASP A 35 15.58 -0.02 -10.74
C ASP A 35 16.01 0.06 -9.28
N PHE A 36 17.32 0.11 -9.02
CA PHE A 36 17.91 0.13 -7.68
C PHE A 36 18.23 1.54 -7.17
N SER A 37 17.87 2.59 -7.91
CA SER A 37 18.31 3.98 -7.65
C SER A 37 17.82 4.57 -6.33
N LYS A 38 16.84 3.97 -5.66
CA LYS A 38 16.31 4.46 -4.39
C LYS A 38 16.94 3.82 -3.16
N LEU A 39 17.66 2.73 -3.35
CA LEU A 39 18.37 2.09 -2.24
C LEU A 39 19.55 2.94 -1.80
N GLU A 40 19.76 2.98 -0.48
CA GLU A 40 20.91 3.66 0.13
C GLU A 40 22.22 3.04 -0.40
N PRO A 41 23.24 3.87 -0.72
CA PRO A 41 24.55 3.37 -1.14
C PRO A 41 25.23 2.44 -0.12
N SER A 42 24.85 2.57 1.15
CA SER A 42 25.33 1.74 2.27
C SER A 42 24.61 0.38 2.35
N SER A 43 23.62 0.13 1.51
CA SER A 43 22.87 -1.13 1.50
C SER A 43 23.77 -2.34 1.36
N GLN A 44 23.50 -3.40 2.12
CA GLN A 44 24.21 -4.67 2.05
C GLN A 44 24.19 -5.27 0.63
N LEU A 45 23.12 -5.06 -0.14
CA LEU A 45 23.05 -5.48 -1.54
C LEU A 45 24.21 -4.91 -2.36
N PHE A 46 24.54 -3.63 -2.18
CA PHE A 46 25.63 -2.98 -2.92
C PHE A 46 27.02 -3.34 -2.40
N GLN A 47 27.12 -3.84 -1.17
CA GLN A 47 28.38 -4.40 -0.67
C GLN A 47 28.69 -5.74 -1.35
N ILE A 48 27.66 -6.53 -1.67
CA ILE A 48 27.78 -7.83 -2.35
C ILE A 48 27.88 -7.64 -3.86
N TYR A 49 27.06 -6.76 -4.44
CA TYR A 49 26.94 -6.50 -5.88
C TYR A 49 27.10 -5.00 -6.22
N PRO A 50 28.32 -4.46 -6.19
CA PRO A 50 28.57 -3.02 -6.38
C PRO A 50 28.10 -2.48 -7.74
N GLU A 51 28.05 -3.34 -8.77
CA GLU A 51 27.61 -3.00 -10.12
C GLU A 51 26.11 -2.63 -10.21
N LEU A 52 25.34 -2.96 -9.19
CA LEU A 52 23.92 -2.58 -9.13
C LEU A 52 23.71 -1.10 -8.76
N ILE A 53 24.76 -0.41 -8.28
CA ILE A 53 24.66 1.02 -7.98
C ILE A 53 24.28 1.76 -9.26
N ASN A 54 23.15 2.47 -9.21
CA ASN A 54 22.55 3.19 -10.34
C ASN A 54 22.15 2.31 -11.55
N TYR A 55 22.14 0.98 -11.39
CA TYR A 55 21.69 0.09 -12.44
C TYR A 55 20.22 0.36 -12.76
N ASN A 56 19.91 0.63 -14.02
CA ASN A 56 18.58 1.02 -14.52
C ASN A 56 17.97 2.27 -13.84
N ALA A 57 18.81 3.15 -13.27
CA ALA A 57 18.36 4.29 -12.50
C ALA A 57 17.38 5.18 -13.28
N SER A 58 16.18 5.33 -12.72
CA SER A 58 15.11 6.20 -13.23
C SER A 58 14.64 5.91 -14.66
N LYS A 59 14.89 4.73 -15.17
CA LYS A 59 14.38 4.31 -16.47
C LYS A 59 12.92 3.89 -16.37
N SER A 60 12.10 4.24 -17.36
CA SER A 60 10.71 3.81 -17.47
C SER A 60 10.61 2.31 -17.76
N GLY A 61 9.59 1.64 -17.18
CA GLY A 61 9.33 0.22 -17.43
C GLY A 61 10.00 -0.74 -16.45
N TYR A 62 10.79 -0.22 -15.50
CA TYR A 62 11.46 -1.02 -14.46
C TYR A 62 10.72 -0.92 -13.14
N LEU A 63 10.76 -2.00 -12.36
CA LEU A 63 10.24 -2.04 -10.99
C LEU A 63 11.24 -1.38 -10.04
N LYS A 64 10.85 -0.27 -9.46
CA LYS A 64 11.72 0.45 -8.51
C LYS A 64 11.70 -0.23 -7.15
N ILE A 65 12.87 -0.61 -6.65
CA ILE A 65 13.02 -1.15 -5.31
C ILE A 65 13.03 0.02 -4.32
N GLU A 66 12.00 0.12 -3.50
CA GLU A 66 11.84 1.17 -2.50
C GLU A 66 12.71 0.93 -1.25
N THR A 67 12.71 -0.31 -0.77
CA THR A 67 13.50 -0.76 0.38
C THR A 67 13.57 -2.29 0.40
N ILE A 68 14.58 -2.86 1.06
CA ILE A 68 14.77 -4.30 1.22
C ILE A 68 14.88 -4.75 2.67
N SER A 69 14.74 -3.84 3.64
CA SER A 69 14.99 -4.13 5.06
C SER A 69 13.73 -3.97 5.91
N ILE A 70 12.61 -4.52 5.47
CA ILE A 70 11.34 -4.47 6.21
C ILE A 70 11.32 -5.58 7.26
N VAL A 71 11.14 -5.21 8.53
CA VAL A 71 11.03 -6.13 9.67
C VAL A 71 9.58 -6.53 9.93
N CYS A 72 8.66 -5.58 9.77
CA CYS A 72 7.25 -5.78 10.02
C CYS A 72 6.44 -4.91 9.08
N ALA A 73 5.36 -5.45 8.53
CA ALA A 73 4.45 -4.70 7.68
C ALA A 73 3.00 -5.10 7.93
N VAL A 74 2.08 -4.14 7.80
CA VAL A 74 0.63 -4.35 7.83
C VAL A 74 0.01 -3.63 6.65
N PHE A 75 -0.80 -4.33 5.86
CA PHE A 75 -1.48 -3.82 4.69
C PHE A 75 -2.98 -3.97 4.87
N LEU A 76 -3.73 -2.86 4.78
CA LEU A 76 -5.21 -2.87 4.80
C LEU A 76 -5.80 -2.75 3.39
N GLY A 77 -5.04 -2.21 2.46
CA GLY A 77 -5.48 -2.02 1.08
C GLY A 77 -4.56 -1.10 0.28
N PRO A 78 -4.90 -0.76 -0.96
CA PRO A 78 -4.10 0.11 -1.81
C PRO A 78 -3.82 1.46 -1.18
N LYS A 79 -2.53 1.84 -1.07
CA LYS A 79 -2.06 3.09 -0.43
C LYS A 79 -2.45 3.22 1.05
N ASN A 80 -2.73 2.08 1.69
CA ASN A 80 -3.12 2.02 3.09
C ASN A 80 -2.30 0.94 3.80
N TYR A 81 -1.10 1.32 4.27
CA TYR A 81 -0.13 0.40 4.85
C TYR A 81 0.76 1.07 5.89
N TYR A 82 1.34 0.23 6.73
CA TYR A 82 2.36 0.56 7.71
C TYR A 82 3.49 -0.45 7.62
N TYR A 83 4.73 -0.01 7.61
CA TYR A 83 5.86 -0.91 7.77
C TYR A 83 6.99 -0.27 8.61
N VAL A 84 7.80 -1.13 9.19
CA VAL A 84 8.98 -0.77 9.99
C VAL A 84 10.21 -1.35 9.32
N LEU A 85 11.22 -0.52 9.17
CA LEU A 85 12.53 -0.92 8.65
C LEU A 85 13.44 -1.44 9.78
N GLN A 86 14.51 -2.11 9.41
CA GLN A 86 15.49 -2.66 10.35
C GLN A 86 16.19 -1.58 11.19
N ASN A 87 16.22 -0.34 10.74
CA ASN A 87 16.74 0.83 11.47
C ASN A 87 15.71 1.52 12.36
N ASP A 88 14.56 0.86 12.64
CA ASP A 88 13.41 1.37 13.36
C ASP A 88 12.67 2.54 12.69
N GLU A 89 13.03 2.88 11.45
CA GLU A 89 12.31 3.87 10.68
C GLU A 89 10.92 3.33 10.27
N GLN A 90 9.89 4.17 10.43
CA GLN A 90 8.50 3.81 10.17
C GLN A 90 7.98 4.51 8.93
N CYS A 91 7.32 3.76 8.07
CA CYS A 91 6.61 4.31 6.94
C CYS A 91 5.10 4.05 7.07
N ILE A 92 4.35 5.13 7.04
CA ILE A 92 2.89 5.10 7.18
C ILE A 92 2.26 5.73 5.94
N ARG A 93 1.29 5.07 5.37
CA ARG A 93 0.46 5.60 4.29
C ARG A 93 -1.01 5.31 4.56
N CYS A 94 -1.83 6.35 4.49
CA CYS A 94 -3.29 6.24 4.52
C CYS A 94 -3.85 7.01 3.33
N ARG A 95 -4.64 6.34 2.51
CA ARG A 95 -5.20 6.91 1.29
C ARG A 95 -6.01 8.18 1.57
N GLY A 96 -5.65 9.29 0.91
CA GLY A 96 -6.35 10.56 1.05
C GLY A 96 -6.12 11.31 2.35
N ILE A 97 -5.22 10.83 3.22
CA ILE A 97 -4.83 11.48 4.47
C ILE A 97 -3.42 12.06 4.31
N PRO A 98 -3.22 13.35 4.57
CA PRO A 98 -1.89 13.94 4.52
C PRO A 98 -0.99 13.44 5.64
N ALA A 99 0.32 13.29 5.38
CA ALA A 99 1.29 12.75 6.33
C ALA A 99 1.28 13.48 7.70
N ARG A 100 1.02 14.78 7.70
CA ARG A 100 0.92 15.57 8.94
C ARG A 100 -0.19 15.11 9.91
N SER A 101 -1.24 14.46 9.38
CA SER A 101 -2.37 13.95 10.18
C SER A 101 -2.14 12.51 10.67
N LEU A 102 -1.02 11.88 10.30
CA LEU A 102 -0.72 10.48 10.62
C LEU A 102 0.19 10.32 11.85
N LYS A 103 0.50 11.42 12.56
CA LYS A 103 1.49 11.41 13.66
C LYS A 103 1.12 10.45 14.80
N ASP A 104 -0.16 10.28 15.05
CA ASP A 104 -0.68 9.47 16.15
C ASP A 104 -1.06 8.04 15.69
N ILE A 105 -0.84 7.72 14.43
CA ILE A 105 -1.09 6.38 13.88
C ILE A 105 0.13 5.50 14.13
N THR A 106 -0.09 4.37 14.77
CA THR A 106 0.94 3.41 15.14
C THR A 106 0.64 2.02 14.57
N LEU A 107 1.58 1.10 14.67
CA LEU A 107 1.36 -0.31 14.34
C LEU A 107 0.17 -0.89 15.13
N GLU A 108 0.05 -0.52 16.40
CA GLU A 108 -1.05 -0.95 17.24
C GLU A 108 -2.42 -0.47 16.73
N THR A 109 -2.48 0.76 16.19
CA THR A 109 -3.69 1.26 15.54
C THR A 109 -4.11 0.37 14.36
N TYR A 110 -3.16 -0.08 13.54
CA TYR A 110 -3.43 -1.00 12.43
C TYR A 110 -3.89 -2.36 12.92
N ARG A 111 -3.31 -2.90 14.00
CA ARG A 111 -3.74 -4.17 14.61
C ARG A 111 -5.17 -4.10 15.09
N GLN A 112 -5.53 -3.06 15.84
CA GLN A 112 -6.90 -2.84 16.32
C GLN A 112 -7.91 -2.73 15.17
N VAL A 113 -7.53 -2.11 14.06
CA VAL A 113 -8.40 -2.03 12.88
C VAL A 113 -8.68 -3.42 12.32
N ILE A 114 -7.69 -4.33 12.30
CA ILE A 114 -7.86 -5.70 11.79
C ILE A 114 -8.63 -6.57 12.80
N GLU A 115 -8.21 -6.57 14.06
CA GLU A 115 -8.71 -7.49 15.09
C GLU A 115 -10.10 -7.11 15.59
N GLU A 116 -10.36 -5.80 15.74
CA GLU A 116 -11.60 -5.28 16.30
C GLU A 116 -12.55 -4.71 15.22
N ASN A 117 -12.18 -4.77 13.95
CA ASN A 117 -12.90 -4.14 12.84
C ASN A 117 -13.15 -2.63 13.09
N LYS A 118 -12.20 -1.97 13.70
CA LYS A 118 -12.31 -0.57 14.15
C LYS A 118 -12.19 0.39 12.97
N LEU A 119 -13.09 1.36 12.91
CA LEU A 119 -13.00 2.47 11.96
C LEU A 119 -12.23 3.62 12.59
N VAL A 120 -11.16 4.08 11.93
CA VAL A 120 -10.35 5.22 12.37
C VAL A 120 -10.62 6.42 11.46
N LYS A 121 -11.10 7.52 12.04
CA LYS A 121 -11.27 8.81 11.34
C LYS A 121 -10.23 9.81 11.83
N LEU A 122 -9.73 10.63 10.90
CA LEU A 122 -8.77 11.69 11.21
C LEU A 122 -9.24 13.03 10.63
N PRO A 123 -9.03 14.14 11.35
CA PRO A 123 -9.32 15.46 10.84
C PRO A 123 -8.33 15.84 9.72
N VAL A 124 -8.86 16.23 8.59
CA VAL A 124 -8.10 16.68 7.43
C VAL A 124 -8.42 18.14 7.11
N HIS A 125 -7.38 18.95 7.14
CA HIS A 125 -7.47 20.34 6.73
C HIS A 125 -7.25 20.44 5.22
N SER A 126 -8.18 21.04 4.51
CA SER A 126 -8.12 21.29 3.09
C SER A 126 -8.46 22.73 2.75
N ILE A 127 -7.94 23.24 1.64
CA ILE A 127 -8.31 24.53 1.09
C ILE A 127 -9.12 24.25 -0.18
N ARG A 128 -10.28 24.87 -0.27
CA ARG A 128 -11.15 24.82 -1.45
C ARG A 128 -11.41 26.23 -1.99
N SER A 129 -11.56 26.34 -3.29
CA SER A 129 -12.01 27.53 -3.95
C SER A 129 -13.46 27.35 -4.37
N ILE A 130 -14.33 28.29 -3.97
CA ILE A 130 -15.72 28.38 -4.39
C ILE A 130 -15.93 29.83 -4.82
N GLU A 131 -16.39 30.06 -6.04
CA GLU A 131 -16.62 31.40 -6.62
C GLU A 131 -15.39 32.32 -6.49
N HIS A 132 -14.20 31.78 -6.77
CA HIS A 132 -12.91 32.47 -6.65
C HIS A 132 -12.49 32.90 -5.23
N GLN A 133 -13.23 32.50 -4.20
CA GLN A 133 -12.85 32.72 -2.80
C GLN A 133 -12.24 31.45 -2.23
N LEU A 134 -11.22 31.59 -1.37
CA LEU A 134 -10.53 30.48 -0.72
C LEU A 134 -11.14 30.22 0.65
N TYR A 135 -11.50 28.99 0.88
CA TYR A 135 -12.05 28.53 2.17
C TYR A 135 -11.16 27.44 2.76
N GLN A 136 -10.89 27.54 4.06
CA GLN A 136 -10.32 26.46 4.82
C GLN A 136 -11.46 25.56 5.32
N LEU A 137 -11.36 24.28 4.99
CA LEU A 137 -12.32 23.26 5.41
C LEU A 137 -11.60 22.24 6.29
N VAL A 138 -12.21 21.89 7.41
CA VAL A 138 -11.81 20.77 8.27
C VAL A 138 -12.90 19.71 8.15
N SER A 139 -12.52 18.49 7.78
CA SER A 139 -13.45 17.37 7.67
C SER A 139 -12.83 16.10 8.20
N ASP A 140 -13.61 15.30 8.92
CA ASP A 140 -13.18 13.98 9.34
C ASP A 140 -13.25 13.02 8.15
N LYS A 141 -12.11 12.40 7.85
CA LYS A 141 -12.00 11.38 6.79
C LYS A 141 -11.67 10.04 7.40
N VAL A 142 -12.26 8.99 6.85
CA VAL A 142 -11.86 7.62 7.16
C VAL A 142 -10.41 7.44 6.73
N ALA A 143 -9.55 7.15 7.71
CA ALA A 143 -8.13 6.89 7.51
C ALA A 143 -7.86 5.41 7.38
N LEU A 144 -8.39 4.60 8.30
CA LEU A 144 -8.17 3.15 8.36
C LEU A 144 -9.50 2.43 8.57
N HIS A 145 -9.69 1.37 7.80
CA HIS A 145 -10.80 0.44 7.93
C HIS A 145 -10.39 -0.92 7.36
N SER A 146 -10.73 -2.02 8.03
CA SER A 146 -10.38 -3.38 7.58
C SER A 146 -11.16 -3.81 6.34
N LEU A 147 -12.37 -3.29 6.16
CA LEU A 147 -13.27 -3.58 5.05
C LEU A 147 -13.29 -2.43 4.02
N ASP A 148 -12.13 -1.85 3.69
CA ASP A 148 -12.07 -0.83 2.63
C ASP A 148 -12.37 -1.45 1.26
N ILE A 149 -13.65 -1.69 1.00
CA ILE A 149 -14.15 -2.28 -0.24
C ILE A 149 -14.18 -1.17 -1.31
N ALA A 150 -13.04 -0.94 -1.94
CA ALA A 150 -12.95 -0.05 -3.10
C ALA A 150 -13.29 -0.77 -4.43
N ARG A 151 -13.65 -2.04 -4.37
CA ARG A 151 -13.94 -2.89 -5.54
C ARG A 151 -15.05 -3.88 -5.22
N TYR A 152 -15.83 -4.24 -6.25
CA TYR A 152 -16.78 -5.35 -6.18
C TYR A 152 -16.09 -6.67 -6.51
N TYR A 153 -16.41 -7.72 -5.78
CA TYR A 153 -15.99 -9.09 -6.09
C TYR A 153 -17.09 -9.79 -6.89
N GLY A 154 -16.70 -10.53 -7.92
CA GLY A 154 -17.61 -11.02 -8.97
C GLY A 154 -18.59 -12.11 -8.53
N SER A 155 -18.27 -12.91 -7.53
CA SER A 155 -19.16 -13.91 -6.92
C SER A 155 -18.56 -14.45 -5.63
N GLU A 156 -19.37 -15.06 -4.77
CA GLU A 156 -18.91 -15.78 -3.57
C GLU A 156 -17.99 -16.97 -3.89
N THR A 157 -18.00 -17.43 -5.13
CA THR A 157 -17.24 -18.60 -5.61
C THR A 157 -15.95 -18.23 -6.33
N ASP A 158 -15.77 -16.97 -6.76
CA ASP A 158 -14.58 -16.54 -7.49
C ASP A 158 -14.00 -15.24 -6.89
N VAL A 159 -13.31 -15.41 -5.76
CA VAL A 159 -12.64 -14.32 -5.02
C VAL A 159 -11.49 -13.66 -5.79
N ASN A 160 -11.08 -14.22 -6.91
CA ASN A 160 -9.95 -13.72 -7.70
C ASN A 160 -10.37 -12.63 -8.71
N VAL A 161 -11.66 -12.49 -8.99
CA VAL A 161 -12.16 -11.50 -9.94
C VAL A 161 -12.79 -10.34 -9.21
N SER A 162 -12.23 -9.14 -9.36
CA SER A 162 -12.77 -7.93 -8.77
C SER A 162 -12.95 -6.83 -9.82
N TYR A 163 -14.00 -6.03 -9.67
CA TYR A 163 -14.34 -4.94 -10.57
C TYR A 163 -14.30 -3.59 -9.88
N PRO A 164 -13.90 -2.51 -10.56
CA PRO A 164 -13.94 -1.16 -9.98
C PRO A 164 -15.37 -0.70 -9.76
N PHE A 165 -15.59 0.20 -8.82
CA PHE A 165 -16.87 0.89 -8.64
C PHE A 165 -17.30 1.55 -9.96
N GLY A 166 -18.58 1.41 -10.30
CA GLY A 166 -19.15 1.92 -11.55
C GLY A 166 -18.97 0.99 -12.75
N TYR A 167 -18.33 -0.17 -12.58
CA TYR A 167 -18.29 -1.20 -13.61
C TYR A 167 -19.66 -1.90 -13.68
N HIS A 168 -20.35 -1.76 -14.81
CA HIS A 168 -21.61 -2.44 -15.08
C HIS A 168 -21.36 -3.59 -16.03
N THR A 169 -21.54 -4.82 -15.57
CA THR A 169 -21.74 -5.96 -16.47
C THR A 169 -23.23 -6.06 -16.82
N LEU A 170 -23.53 -6.34 -18.07
CA LEU A 170 -24.90 -6.53 -18.55
C LEU A 170 -25.59 -7.79 -17.97
N SER A 171 -24.94 -8.55 -17.11
CA SER A 171 -25.49 -9.76 -16.49
C SER A 171 -24.95 -9.95 -15.06
N GLY A 172 -25.76 -9.64 -14.07
CA GLY A 172 -25.74 -10.34 -12.77
C GLY A 172 -24.88 -9.83 -11.65
N CYS A 173 -24.26 -8.64 -11.69
CA CYS A 173 -23.66 -8.06 -10.50
C CYS A 173 -24.74 -7.53 -9.56
N ARG A 174 -24.86 -8.12 -8.35
CA ARG A 174 -25.55 -7.45 -7.25
C ARG A 174 -24.66 -6.33 -6.75
N CYS A 175 -25.07 -5.09 -6.97
CA CYS A 175 -24.59 -3.98 -6.18
C CYS A 175 -25.05 -4.23 -4.74
N LEU A 176 -24.14 -4.17 -3.76
CA LEU A 176 -24.54 -3.97 -2.38
C LEU A 176 -25.18 -2.58 -2.35
N ASP A 177 -26.49 -2.52 -2.11
CA ASP A 177 -27.21 -1.27 -2.01
C ASP A 177 -26.66 -0.51 -0.78
N GLU A 178 -26.61 0.83 -0.90
CA GLU A 178 -26.13 1.73 0.17
C GLU A 178 -26.87 1.56 1.50
N THR A 179 -27.97 0.78 1.51
CA THR A 179 -28.80 0.49 2.69
C THR A 179 -28.16 -0.51 3.67
N ASP A 180 -27.09 -1.24 3.28
CA ASP A 180 -26.43 -2.19 4.16
C ASP A 180 -25.44 -1.51 5.17
N TYR A 181 -25.23 -0.20 5.06
CA TYR A 181 -24.33 0.57 5.93
C TYR A 181 -25.02 1.23 7.13
N GLU A 182 -26.36 1.18 7.24
CA GLU A 182 -27.09 1.84 8.33
C GLU A 182 -27.42 0.93 9.53
N SER A 183 -26.99 -0.33 9.54
CA SER A 183 -27.38 -1.28 10.58
C SER A 183 -26.20 -1.99 11.31
N THR A 184 -25.13 -1.22 11.64
CA THR A 184 -24.16 -1.66 12.66
C THR A 184 -23.60 -0.48 13.44
#